data_1b62373aa733d70c15a0e7fe415ba44f
#
_entry.id   1b62373aa733d70c15a0e7fe415ba44f
#
_cell.length_a   1.000
_cell.length_b   1.000
_cell.length_c   1.000
_cell.angle_alpha   90.00
_cell.angle_beta   90.00
_cell.angle_gamma   90.00
#
_symmetry.space_group_name_H-M   'P 1'
#
loop_
_entity.id
_entity.type
_entity.pdbx_description
1 polymer ?
#
loop_
_entity_poly.entity_id
_entity_poly.type
_entity_poly.pdbx_seq_one_letter_code
_entity_poly.pdbx_strand_id
1 'polypeptide(L)'
;MISGMRIRKDKDFISIFDEATGRYVRSGVFKDGVETKQDPFMASFPELLDVGIMGHCVHGKSGLCVKAGVECYQDGLHAAAPNMTLEDFREIVRQCRGKTYQIALGGCGDPDQHEHFAEVLEACQSAGIVPNFTTSGLGLNSEIAQLCKKYCGAVAVSWYRSTYTLKAIDCLLRASVKTNIHYVISNSTIKEAITRLKERSFPVDVNAIVFLLHKPVFNLRK
;
A
#
# COMPACT_ATOMS: atom_id res chain seq x y z
N MET A 1 -7.86 14.57 24.53
CA MET A 1 -8.18 13.87 23.29
C MET A 1 -7.13 12.76 23.12
N ILE A 2 -7.54 11.52 22.91
CA ILE A 2 -6.60 10.42 22.61
C ILE A 2 -6.04 10.75 21.23
N SER A 3 -4.79 11.23 21.19
CA SER A 3 -4.11 11.62 19.95
C SER A 3 -4.02 10.39 19.04
N GLY A 4 -4.57 10.48 17.86
CA GLY A 4 -4.47 9.46 16.82
C GLY A 4 -5.70 8.60 16.58
N MET A 5 -6.72 8.63 17.44
CA MET A 5 -7.97 7.91 17.16
C MET A 5 -8.97 8.78 16.39
N ARG A 6 -9.46 8.23 15.30
CA ARG A 6 -10.57 8.81 14.52
C ARG A 6 -11.80 7.94 14.60
N ILE A 7 -12.94 8.58 14.84
CA ILE A 7 -14.24 7.93 14.88
C ILE A 7 -15.09 8.51 13.75
N ARG A 8 -15.65 7.64 12.94
CA ARG A 8 -16.63 8.01 11.92
C ARG A 8 -17.95 7.32 12.23
N LYS A 9 -18.99 8.11 12.27
CA LYS A 9 -20.37 7.61 12.33
C LYS A 9 -20.91 7.56 10.91
N ASP A 10 -21.27 6.39 10.45
CA ASP A 10 -21.99 6.17 9.20
C ASP A 10 -23.49 5.99 9.52
N LYS A 11 -24.30 5.70 8.50
CA LYS A 11 -25.74 5.57 8.64
C LYS A 11 -26.14 4.57 9.72
N ASP A 12 -25.58 3.36 9.65
CA ASP A 12 -26.00 2.24 10.49
C ASP A 12 -24.84 1.61 11.30
N PHE A 13 -23.66 2.23 11.29
CA PHE A 13 -22.48 1.72 12.02
C PHE A 13 -21.50 2.83 12.41
N ILE A 14 -20.56 2.47 13.25
CA ILE A 14 -19.46 3.33 13.66
C ILE A 14 -18.16 2.62 13.30
N SER A 15 -17.24 3.34 12.69
CA SER A 15 -15.88 2.89 12.49
C SER A 15 -14.88 3.70 13.30
N ILE A 16 -13.84 3.03 13.75
CA ILE A 16 -12.75 3.61 14.55
C ILE A 16 -11.45 3.24 13.86
N PHE A 17 -10.61 4.23 13.65
CA PHE A 17 -9.27 4.07 13.09
C PHE A 17 -8.24 4.70 14.01
N ASP A 18 -7.23 3.94 14.36
CA ASP A 18 -6.05 4.40 15.10
C ASP A 18 -4.89 4.64 14.15
N GLU A 19 -4.55 5.89 13.91
CA GLU A 19 -3.48 6.29 13.00
C GLU A 19 -2.09 5.79 13.43
N ALA A 20 -1.86 5.69 14.74
CA ALA A 20 -0.56 5.28 15.24
C ALA A 20 -0.28 3.80 15.01
N THR A 21 -1.30 2.97 15.21
CA THR A 21 -1.17 1.50 15.07
C THR A 21 -1.66 0.97 13.74
N GLY A 22 -2.51 1.73 13.03
CA GLY A 22 -3.22 1.29 11.84
C GLY A 22 -4.38 0.35 12.15
N ARG A 23 -4.77 0.21 13.43
CA ARG A 23 -5.91 -0.61 13.82
C ARG A 23 -7.20 0.01 13.34
N TYR A 24 -8.04 -0.83 12.78
CA TYR A 24 -9.33 -0.46 12.28
C TYR A 24 -10.40 -1.38 12.87
N VAL A 25 -11.48 -0.80 13.38
CA VAL A 25 -12.60 -1.53 13.97
C VAL A 25 -13.89 -0.97 13.41
N ARG A 26 -14.83 -1.83 13.04
CA ARG A 26 -16.22 -1.50 12.79
C ARG A 26 -17.11 -2.08 13.88
N SER A 27 -18.12 -1.32 14.28
CA SER A 27 -19.26 -1.90 14.98
C SER A 27 -20.16 -2.67 13.98
N GLY A 28 -20.98 -3.58 14.49
CA GLY A 28 -22.01 -4.19 13.67
C GLY A 28 -23.10 -3.20 13.23
N VAL A 29 -23.99 -3.62 12.36
CA VAL A 29 -25.14 -2.84 11.92
C VAL A 29 -26.17 -2.75 13.05
N PHE A 30 -26.60 -1.51 13.38
CA PHE A 30 -27.67 -1.24 14.33
C PHE A 30 -28.96 -0.96 13.58
N LYS A 31 -30.04 -1.60 14.00
CA LYS A 31 -31.40 -1.33 13.54
C LYS A 31 -32.27 -1.09 14.74
N ASP A 32 -32.96 0.05 14.78
CA ASP A 32 -33.82 0.46 15.90
C ASP A 32 -33.12 0.40 17.27
N GLY A 33 -31.82 0.74 17.31
CA GLY A 33 -30.97 0.72 18.52
C GLY A 33 -30.48 -0.66 18.95
N VAL A 34 -30.77 -1.72 18.19
CA VAL A 34 -30.36 -3.09 18.48
C VAL A 34 -29.29 -3.54 17.46
N GLU A 35 -28.18 -4.10 17.97
CA GLU A 35 -27.16 -4.69 17.12
C GLU A 35 -27.70 -5.94 16.41
N THR A 36 -27.61 -5.93 15.07
CA THR A 36 -28.10 -7.02 14.22
C THR A 36 -27.10 -8.18 14.09
N LYS A 37 -25.86 -8.02 14.57
CA LYS A 37 -24.73 -8.94 14.37
C LYS A 37 -24.35 -9.13 12.88
N GLN A 38 -24.80 -8.23 12.03
CA GLN A 38 -24.40 -8.20 10.62
C GLN A 38 -23.21 -7.26 10.44
N ASP A 39 -22.27 -7.66 9.59
CA ASP A 39 -21.16 -6.79 9.20
C ASP A 39 -21.63 -5.79 8.15
N PRO A 40 -21.36 -4.49 8.29
CA PRO A 40 -21.76 -3.50 7.30
C PRO A 40 -20.97 -3.68 5.99
N PHE A 41 -21.68 -4.00 4.91
CA PHE A 41 -21.07 -4.20 3.59
C PHE A 41 -20.72 -2.88 2.89
N MET A 42 -21.48 -1.83 3.16
CA MET A 42 -21.35 -0.56 2.42
C MET A 42 -21.25 0.61 3.39
N ALA A 43 -20.14 1.28 3.30
CA ALA A 43 -19.97 2.61 3.85
C ALA A 43 -20.56 3.66 2.87
N SER A 44 -21.00 4.80 3.39
CA SER A 44 -21.46 5.93 2.57
C SER A 44 -20.34 6.54 1.71
N PHE A 45 -19.09 6.29 2.10
CA PHE A 45 -17.88 6.72 1.38
C PHE A 45 -16.72 5.76 1.70
N PRO A 46 -15.78 5.51 0.78
CA PRO A 46 -14.65 4.62 1.03
C PRO A 46 -13.83 5.03 2.24
N GLU A 47 -13.56 4.08 3.13
CA GLU A 47 -12.71 4.27 4.30
C GLU A 47 -11.23 4.02 3.99
N LEU A 48 -10.98 3.19 3.00
CA LEU A 48 -9.71 2.99 2.32
C LEU A 48 -9.96 3.17 0.82
N LEU A 49 -9.10 3.93 0.15
CA LEU A 49 -9.17 4.15 -1.29
C LEU A 49 -7.83 3.75 -1.94
N ASP A 50 -7.90 2.91 -2.97
CA ASP A 50 -6.74 2.65 -3.84
C ASP A 50 -6.68 3.71 -4.93
N VAL A 51 -5.54 4.39 -5.06
CA VAL A 51 -5.32 5.44 -6.06
C VAL A 51 -4.08 5.14 -6.88
N GLY A 52 -4.28 4.91 -8.18
CA GLY A 52 -3.19 4.73 -9.14
C GLY A 52 -2.59 6.08 -9.53
N ILE A 53 -1.46 6.45 -8.95
CA ILE A 53 -0.74 7.68 -9.30
C ILE A 53 0.27 7.48 -10.41
N MET A 54 0.72 6.24 -10.63
CA MET A 54 1.71 5.89 -11.66
C MET A 54 1.04 5.42 -12.94
N GLY A 55 1.28 6.10 -14.04
CA GLY A 55 0.81 5.72 -15.38
C GLY A 55 1.81 4.87 -16.16
N HIS A 56 3.07 4.84 -15.73
CA HIS A 56 4.14 4.02 -16.32
C HIS A 56 5.12 3.55 -15.26
N CYS A 57 5.89 2.51 -15.58
CA CYS A 57 6.92 1.99 -14.67
C CYS A 57 8.30 2.51 -15.07
N VAL A 58 8.93 3.31 -14.21
CA VAL A 58 10.30 3.80 -14.41
C VAL A 58 11.30 2.63 -14.54
N HIS A 59 11.04 1.55 -13.80
CA HIS A 59 11.89 0.36 -13.80
C HIS A 59 11.55 -0.66 -14.89
N GLY A 60 10.37 -0.55 -15.52
CA GLY A 60 9.91 -1.49 -16.55
C GLY A 60 10.91 -1.67 -17.67
N LYS A 61 11.43 -0.56 -18.21
CA LYS A 61 12.42 -0.55 -19.28
C LYS A 61 13.77 -1.19 -18.90
N SER A 62 14.09 -1.24 -17.61
CA SER A 62 15.33 -1.89 -17.12
C SER A 62 15.27 -3.41 -17.22
N GLY A 63 14.10 -3.99 -17.27
CA GLY A 63 13.87 -5.43 -17.22
C GLY A 63 14.30 -6.10 -15.91
N LEU A 64 14.67 -5.37 -14.87
CA LEU A 64 15.18 -5.94 -13.62
C LEU A 64 14.15 -6.81 -12.91
N CYS A 65 12.88 -6.42 -12.90
CA CYS A 65 11.81 -7.23 -12.33
C CYS A 65 11.65 -8.55 -13.10
N VAL A 66 11.68 -8.49 -14.44
CA VAL A 66 11.60 -9.69 -15.30
C VAL A 66 12.79 -10.61 -15.03
N LYS A 67 14.01 -10.07 -14.92
CA LYS A 67 15.22 -10.84 -14.55
C LYS A 67 15.11 -11.47 -13.17
N ALA A 68 14.35 -10.87 -12.27
CA ALA A 68 14.03 -11.44 -10.96
C ALA A 68 12.87 -12.45 -11.00
N GLY A 69 12.36 -12.79 -12.19
CA GLY A 69 11.27 -13.75 -12.38
C GLY A 69 9.87 -13.19 -12.04
N VAL A 70 9.72 -11.87 -12.06
CA VAL A 70 8.45 -11.22 -11.78
C VAL A 70 7.62 -11.11 -13.06
N GLU A 71 6.40 -11.62 -13.00
CA GLU A 71 5.36 -11.36 -13.99
C GLU A 71 4.59 -10.11 -13.57
N CYS A 72 4.72 -9.04 -14.37
CA CYS A 72 4.09 -7.77 -14.03
C CYS A 72 2.63 -7.74 -14.51
N TYR A 73 1.69 -7.77 -13.57
CA TYR A 73 0.25 -7.70 -13.88
C TYR A 73 -0.20 -6.31 -14.36
N GLN A 74 0.61 -5.27 -14.18
CA GLN A 74 0.35 -3.90 -14.63
C GLN A 74 0.95 -3.60 -16.01
N ASP A 75 1.53 -4.59 -16.68
CA ASP A 75 2.19 -4.41 -17.98
C ASP A 75 3.28 -3.31 -17.97
N GLY A 76 4.01 -3.21 -16.88
CA GLY A 76 4.99 -2.14 -16.67
C GLY A 76 6.12 -2.04 -17.70
N LEU A 77 6.30 -3.07 -18.55
CA LEU A 77 7.23 -3.03 -19.68
C LEU A 77 6.74 -2.13 -20.82
N HIS A 78 5.43 -2.05 -21.04
CA HIS A 78 4.81 -1.41 -22.18
C HIS A 78 3.99 -0.18 -21.82
N ALA A 79 3.56 -0.06 -20.56
CA ALA A 79 2.78 1.08 -20.11
C ALA A 79 3.57 2.39 -20.27
N ALA A 80 2.93 3.38 -20.89
CA ALA A 80 3.55 4.67 -21.25
C ALA A 80 2.58 5.85 -21.00
N ALA A 81 1.54 5.64 -20.19
CA ALA A 81 0.64 6.72 -19.82
C ALA A 81 1.36 7.74 -18.92
N PRO A 82 0.95 9.01 -18.91
CA PRO A 82 1.46 9.98 -17.94
C PRO A 82 1.07 9.55 -16.52
N ASN A 83 1.87 9.95 -15.55
CA ASN A 83 1.50 9.86 -14.14
C ASN A 83 0.32 10.79 -13.85
N MET A 84 -0.40 10.53 -12.75
CA MET A 84 -1.45 11.43 -12.29
C MET A 84 -0.86 12.78 -11.94
N THR A 85 -1.48 13.87 -12.36
CA THR A 85 -1.01 15.21 -11.98
C THR A 85 -1.21 15.45 -10.48
N LEU A 86 -0.37 16.27 -9.88
CA LEU A 86 -0.53 16.65 -8.48
C LEU A 86 -1.85 17.37 -8.23
N GLU A 87 -2.36 18.11 -9.21
CA GLU A 87 -3.65 18.79 -9.15
C GLU A 87 -4.82 17.81 -9.06
N ASP A 88 -4.86 16.82 -9.95
CA ASP A 88 -5.88 15.76 -9.92
C ASP A 88 -5.83 14.98 -8.61
N PHE A 89 -4.64 14.64 -8.13
CA PHE A 89 -4.47 13.96 -6.86
C PHE A 89 -5.00 14.80 -5.69
N ARG A 90 -4.69 16.10 -5.66
CA ARG A 90 -5.20 17.01 -4.62
C ARG A 90 -6.72 17.12 -4.65
N GLU A 91 -7.33 17.07 -5.82
CA GLU A 91 -8.80 17.07 -5.93
C GLU A 91 -9.40 15.77 -5.35
N ILE A 92 -8.81 14.60 -5.62
CA ILE A 92 -9.22 13.34 -4.99
C ILE A 92 -9.14 13.45 -3.46
N VAL A 93 -8.00 13.91 -2.96
CA VAL A 93 -7.76 14.07 -1.51
C VAL A 93 -8.76 15.04 -0.89
N ARG A 94 -9.09 16.15 -1.59
CA ARG A 94 -10.11 17.12 -1.13
C ARG A 94 -11.48 16.45 -0.96
N GLN A 95 -11.89 15.59 -1.89
CA GLN A 95 -13.15 14.85 -1.81
C GLN A 95 -13.16 13.81 -0.68
N CYS A 96 -12.00 13.25 -0.37
CA CYS A 96 -11.80 12.22 0.67
C CYS A 96 -11.71 12.81 2.09
N ARG A 97 -11.43 14.11 2.23
CA ARG A 97 -11.22 14.75 3.53
C ARG A 97 -12.36 14.51 4.51
N GLY A 98 -12.03 14.02 5.71
CA GLY A 98 -13.00 13.71 6.77
C GLY A 98 -13.84 12.44 6.53
N LYS A 99 -13.65 11.75 5.39
CA LYS A 99 -14.43 10.57 5.00
C LYS A 99 -13.56 9.31 4.87
N THR A 100 -12.33 9.45 4.36
CA THR A 100 -11.40 8.35 4.14
C THR A 100 -10.32 8.37 5.22
N TYR A 101 -9.96 7.22 5.75
CA TYR A 101 -8.88 7.09 6.72
C TYR A 101 -7.52 6.90 6.04
N GLN A 102 -7.49 6.11 4.98
CA GLN A 102 -6.26 5.68 4.33
C GLN A 102 -6.37 5.75 2.81
N ILE A 103 -5.26 6.08 2.18
CA ILE A 103 -5.08 5.93 0.74
C ILE A 103 -3.93 4.94 0.50
N ALA A 104 -4.18 3.91 -0.31
CA ALA A 104 -3.16 3.04 -0.85
C ALA A 104 -2.74 3.59 -2.22
N LEU A 105 -1.51 4.09 -2.30
CA LEU A 105 -0.93 4.60 -3.54
C LEU A 105 -0.42 3.43 -4.39
N GLY A 106 -0.69 3.48 -5.68
CA GLY A 106 -0.32 2.42 -6.62
C GLY A 106 -0.24 2.92 -8.06
N GLY A 107 -0.58 2.05 -8.99
CA GLY A 107 -0.56 2.31 -10.43
C GLY A 107 0.41 1.40 -11.17
N CYS A 108 0.80 1.80 -12.37
CA CYS A 108 1.73 1.05 -13.19
C CYS A 108 3.18 1.41 -12.86
N GLY A 109 3.67 1.00 -11.69
CA GLY A 109 5.02 1.29 -11.21
C GLY A 109 5.06 1.52 -9.72
N ASP A 110 6.24 1.83 -9.22
CA ASP A 110 6.45 2.10 -7.81
C ASP A 110 6.07 3.56 -7.48
N PRO A 111 5.13 3.80 -6.55
CA PRO A 111 4.69 5.16 -6.20
C PRO A 111 5.80 6.10 -5.72
N ASP A 112 6.84 5.55 -5.10
CA ASP A 112 8.02 6.30 -4.66
C ASP A 112 8.89 6.84 -5.80
N GLN A 113 8.55 6.50 -7.04
CA GLN A 113 9.18 7.03 -8.26
C GLN A 113 8.36 8.14 -8.94
N HIS A 114 7.24 8.55 -8.33
CA HIS A 114 6.44 9.67 -8.83
C HIS A 114 7.21 10.98 -8.67
N GLU A 115 7.18 11.84 -9.70
CA GLU A 115 7.90 13.13 -9.73
C GLU A 115 7.52 14.08 -8.59
N HIS A 116 6.30 13.94 -8.07
CA HIS A 116 5.76 14.73 -6.95
C HIS A 116 5.48 13.86 -5.72
N PHE A 117 6.27 12.81 -5.48
CA PHE A 117 5.97 11.86 -4.41
C PHE A 117 5.86 12.51 -3.03
N ALA A 118 6.75 13.45 -2.71
CA ALA A 118 6.72 14.15 -1.42
C ALA A 118 5.44 14.97 -1.25
N GLU A 119 5.03 15.72 -2.28
CA GLU A 119 3.83 16.55 -2.27
C GLU A 119 2.54 15.70 -2.23
N VAL A 120 2.56 14.51 -2.86
CA VAL A 120 1.46 13.53 -2.76
C VAL A 120 1.27 13.06 -1.32
N LEU A 121 2.36 12.71 -0.63
CA LEU A 121 2.31 12.30 0.77
C LEU A 121 1.84 13.45 1.68
N GLU A 122 2.36 14.66 1.45
CA GLU A 122 1.97 15.86 2.20
C GLU A 122 0.51 16.23 2.01
N ALA A 123 -0.02 16.09 0.80
CA ALA A 123 -1.44 16.33 0.51
C ALA A 123 -2.33 15.37 1.32
N CYS A 124 -1.99 14.08 1.39
CA CYS A 124 -2.70 13.13 2.23
C CYS A 124 -2.70 13.56 3.70
N GLN A 125 -1.53 13.85 4.27
CA GLN A 125 -1.40 14.25 5.67
C GLN A 125 -2.19 15.52 5.96
N SER A 126 -2.13 16.54 5.09
CA SER A 126 -2.85 17.79 5.23
C SER A 126 -4.38 17.63 5.23
N ALA A 127 -4.87 16.57 4.58
CA ALA A 127 -6.28 16.20 4.60
C ALA A 127 -6.62 15.28 5.77
N GLY A 128 -5.62 14.91 6.56
CA GLY A 128 -5.74 13.95 7.63
C GLY A 128 -6.00 12.54 7.12
N ILE A 129 -5.39 12.12 6.04
CA ILE A 129 -5.48 10.78 5.45
C ILE A 129 -4.11 10.13 5.57
N VAL A 130 -4.05 8.87 5.96
CA VAL A 130 -2.80 8.12 6.08
C VAL A 130 -2.46 7.48 4.74
N PRO A 131 -1.37 7.90 4.06
CA PRO A 131 -0.91 7.24 2.85
C PRO A 131 -0.14 5.95 3.18
N ASN A 132 -0.35 4.93 2.35
CA ASN A 132 0.39 3.68 2.34
C ASN A 132 0.72 3.33 0.89
N PHE A 133 1.77 2.55 0.66
CA PHE A 133 2.05 2.09 -0.70
C PHE A 133 2.85 0.78 -0.70
N THR A 134 2.91 0.18 -1.90
CA THR A 134 3.76 -0.98 -2.17
C THR A 134 4.80 -0.59 -3.21
N THR A 135 6.05 -0.98 -2.99
CA THR A 135 7.18 -0.75 -3.89
C THR A 135 7.93 -2.04 -4.20
N SER A 136 8.62 -2.10 -5.31
CA SER A 136 9.62 -3.14 -5.58
C SER A 136 10.88 -2.93 -4.72
N GLY A 137 11.08 -1.73 -4.23
CA GLY A 137 12.26 -1.27 -3.51
C GLY A 137 13.42 -0.85 -4.40
N LEU A 138 13.26 -0.93 -5.73
CA LEU A 138 14.31 -0.51 -6.65
C LEU A 138 14.40 1.02 -6.68
N GLY A 139 15.54 1.57 -6.27
CA GLY A 139 15.75 3.02 -6.17
C GLY A 139 15.36 3.63 -4.83
N LEU A 140 14.72 2.88 -3.92
CA LEU A 140 14.41 3.36 -2.58
C LEU A 140 15.70 3.66 -1.81
N ASN A 141 15.80 4.88 -1.30
CA ASN A 141 16.96 5.40 -0.59
C ASN A 141 16.58 6.01 0.77
N SER A 142 17.57 6.55 1.47
CA SER A 142 17.37 7.14 2.79
C SER A 142 16.44 8.36 2.79
N GLU A 143 16.43 9.17 1.74
CA GLU A 143 15.57 10.34 1.63
C GLU A 143 14.11 9.92 1.49
N ILE A 144 13.83 8.96 0.62
CA ILE A 144 12.49 8.36 0.47
C ILE A 144 12.05 7.69 1.79
N ALA A 145 12.95 6.96 2.45
CA ALA A 145 12.64 6.34 3.72
C ALA A 145 12.29 7.36 4.82
N GLN A 146 12.93 8.53 4.85
CA GLN A 146 12.59 9.62 5.77
C GLN A 146 11.22 10.24 5.45
N LEU A 147 10.89 10.43 4.18
CA LEU A 147 9.54 10.85 3.77
C LEU A 147 8.50 9.82 4.22
N CYS A 148 8.76 8.53 4.02
CA CYS A 148 7.87 7.46 4.49
C CYS A 148 7.69 7.49 6.00
N LYS A 149 8.77 7.69 6.76
CA LYS A 149 8.71 7.83 8.22
C LYS A 149 7.83 9.00 8.67
N LYS A 150 7.91 10.10 7.95
CA LYS A 150 7.17 11.32 8.28
C LYS A 150 5.67 11.21 7.97
N TYR A 151 5.32 10.54 6.87
CA TYR A 151 3.98 10.64 6.30
C TYR A 151 3.21 9.32 6.25
N CYS A 152 3.88 8.18 6.03
CA CYS A 152 3.21 6.93 5.74
C CYS A 152 2.81 6.15 7.01
N GLY A 153 1.67 5.48 6.96
CA GLY A 153 1.27 4.53 7.99
C GLY A 153 2.08 3.23 7.92
N ALA A 154 2.31 2.73 6.70
CA ALA A 154 3.14 1.58 6.42
C ALA A 154 3.63 1.60 4.97
N VAL A 155 4.74 0.91 4.72
CA VAL A 155 5.26 0.64 3.37
C VAL A 155 5.40 -0.85 3.20
N ALA A 156 4.89 -1.40 2.10
CA ALA A 156 5.10 -2.79 1.75
C ALA A 156 6.18 -2.91 0.66
N VAL A 157 7.09 -3.87 0.83
CA VAL A 157 8.09 -4.17 -0.20
C VAL A 157 7.76 -5.52 -0.82
N SER A 158 7.66 -5.55 -2.15
CA SER A 158 7.41 -6.77 -2.91
C SER A 158 8.61 -7.70 -2.82
N TRP A 159 8.36 -8.98 -2.48
CA TRP A 159 9.44 -9.97 -2.28
C TRP A 159 9.97 -10.49 -3.61
N TYR A 160 10.87 -9.75 -4.23
CA TYR A 160 11.49 -10.15 -5.51
C TYR A 160 12.82 -10.89 -5.35
N ARG A 161 13.22 -11.24 -4.14
CA ARG A 161 14.45 -12.02 -3.83
C ARG A 161 15.74 -11.33 -4.32
N SER A 162 15.68 -10.07 -4.62
CA SER A 162 16.80 -9.30 -5.15
C SER A 162 17.55 -8.56 -4.06
N THR A 163 18.78 -8.16 -4.37
CA THR A 163 19.57 -7.36 -3.44
C THR A 163 18.96 -5.99 -3.18
N TYR A 164 18.26 -5.39 -4.16
CA TYR A 164 17.58 -4.11 -3.97
C TYR A 164 16.37 -4.25 -3.04
N THR A 165 15.63 -5.36 -3.10
CA THR A 165 14.53 -5.66 -2.16
C THR A 165 15.02 -5.66 -0.71
N LEU A 166 16.11 -6.39 -0.45
CA LEU A 166 16.69 -6.48 0.91
C LEU A 166 17.22 -5.13 1.38
N LYS A 167 17.89 -4.38 0.49
CA LYS A 167 18.38 -3.03 0.81
C LYS A 167 17.24 -2.06 1.12
N ALA A 168 16.13 -2.13 0.38
CA ALA A 168 14.96 -1.29 0.65
C ALA A 168 14.33 -1.60 2.00
N ILE A 169 14.16 -2.89 2.33
CA ILE A 169 13.66 -3.31 3.64
C ILE A 169 14.57 -2.79 4.76
N ASP A 170 15.89 -2.99 4.66
CA ASP A 170 16.86 -2.50 5.64
C ASP A 170 16.80 -0.97 5.79
N CYS A 171 16.71 -0.25 4.68
CA CYS A 171 16.61 1.22 4.66
C CYS A 171 15.35 1.72 5.39
N LEU A 172 14.20 1.11 5.13
CA LEU A 172 12.94 1.45 5.78
C LEU A 172 12.96 1.12 7.28
N LEU A 173 13.50 -0.05 7.65
CA LEU A 173 13.61 -0.45 9.06
C LEU A 173 14.53 0.48 9.84
N ARG A 174 15.69 0.85 9.28
CA ARG A 174 16.59 1.84 9.90
C ARG A 174 15.95 3.21 10.10
N ALA A 175 15.08 3.61 9.19
CA ALA A 175 14.29 4.83 9.33
C ALA A 175 13.10 4.64 10.31
N SER A 176 12.92 3.46 10.90
CA SER A 176 11.78 3.12 11.76
C SER A 176 10.43 3.29 11.06
N VAL A 177 10.36 2.94 9.78
CA VAL A 177 9.11 2.86 9.03
C VAL A 177 8.47 1.51 9.29
N LYS A 178 7.16 1.49 9.52
CA LYS A 178 6.39 0.24 9.60
C LYS A 178 6.44 -0.46 8.24
N THR A 179 7.24 -1.51 8.16
CA THR A 179 7.59 -2.18 6.90
C THR A 179 6.91 -3.54 6.83
N ASN A 180 6.21 -3.81 5.75
CA ASN A 180 5.62 -5.10 5.44
C ASN A 180 6.34 -5.74 4.24
N ILE A 181 6.23 -7.06 4.14
CA ILE A 181 6.64 -7.81 2.94
C ILE A 181 5.37 -8.29 2.23
N HIS A 182 5.24 -7.99 0.94
CA HIS A 182 4.25 -8.60 0.07
C HIS A 182 4.88 -9.78 -0.67
N TYR A 183 4.40 -10.98 -0.37
CA TYR A 183 4.90 -12.22 -0.95
C TYR A 183 3.83 -12.87 -1.83
N VAL A 184 4.09 -12.96 -3.13
CA VAL A 184 3.16 -13.60 -4.06
C VAL A 184 3.31 -15.13 -4.00
N ILE A 185 2.22 -15.80 -3.64
CA ILE A 185 2.12 -17.26 -3.59
C ILE A 185 1.63 -17.80 -4.93
N SER A 186 2.41 -18.69 -5.51
CA SER A 186 2.11 -19.44 -6.72
C SER A 186 2.64 -20.88 -6.58
N ASN A 187 2.38 -21.73 -7.54
CA ASN A 187 2.94 -23.09 -7.58
C ASN A 187 4.49 -23.09 -7.53
N SER A 188 5.13 -22.06 -8.06
CA SER A 188 6.59 -21.94 -8.07
C SER A 188 7.17 -21.36 -6.76
N THR A 189 6.37 -20.63 -5.98
CA THR A 189 6.88 -19.90 -4.80
C THR A 189 6.42 -20.48 -3.46
N ILE A 190 5.37 -21.31 -3.44
CA ILE A 190 4.78 -21.84 -2.21
C ILE A 190 5.77 -22.65 -1.36
N LYS A 191 6.62 -23.45 -2.00
CA LYS A 191 7.63 -24.25 -1.28
C LYS A 191 8.66 -23.38 -0.58
N GLU A 192 9.14 -22.33 -1.24
CA GLU A 192 10.04 -21.35 -0.63
C GLU A 192 9.37 -20.64 0.56
N ALA A 193 8.13 -20.19 0.41
CA ALA A 193 7.40 -19.55 1.50
C ALA A 193 7.31 -20.42 2.75
N ILE A 194 6.96 -21.71 2.57
CA ILE A 194 6.88 -22.69 3.67
C ILE A 194 8.25 -22.89 4.32
N THR A 195 9.30 -23.05 3.52
CA THR A 195 10.67 -23.21 4.02
C THR A 195 11.10 -22.01 4.83
N ARG A 196 10.93 -20.80 4.30
CA ARG A 196 11.29 -19.56 4.99
C ARG A 196 10.53 -19.35 6.31
N LEU A 197 9.25 -19.72 6.35
CA LEU A 197 8.48 -19.67 7.60
C LEU A 197 9.02 -20.66 8.64
N LYS A 198 9.31 -21.90 8.24
CA LYS A 198 9.87 -22.93 9.13
C LYS A 198 11.25 -22.54 9.67
N GLU A 199 12.10 -22.00 8.81
CA GLU A 199 13.47 -21.61 9.14
C GLU A 199 13.57 -20.20 9.76
N ARG A 200 12.46 -19.45 9.80
CA ARG A 200 12.41 -18.06 10.26
C ARG A 200 13.41 -17.17 9.49
N SER A 201 13.55 -17.42 8.18
CA SER A 201 14.58 -16.80 7.32
C SER A 201 14.08 -15.58 6.54
N PHE A 202 12.92 -15.02 6.87
CA PHE A 202 12.54 -13.69 6.45
C PHE A 202 13.30 -12.61 7.24
N PRO A 203 13.48 -11.40 6.68
CA PRO A 203 14.05 -10.30 7.43
C PRO A 203 13.35 -10.10 8.79
N VAL A 204 14.15 -9.95 9.83
CA VAL A 204 13.66 -9.66 11.19
C VAL A 204 13.13 -8.23 11.25
N ASP A 205 12.32 -7.94 12.26
CA ASP A 205 11.77 -6.61 12.56
C ASP A 205 10.78 -6.05 11.51
N VAL A 206 10.41 -6.83 10.48
CA VAL A 206 9.28 -6.46 9.62
C VAL A 206 7.97 -6.58 10.41
N ASN A 207 7.06 -5.63 10.17
CA ASN A 207 5.78 -5.59 10.87
C ASN A 207 4.88 -6.78 10.49
N ALA A 208 4.86 -7.17 9.21
CA ALA A 208 4.07 -8.29 8.72
C ALA A 208 4.62 -8.84 7.39
N ILE A 209 4.28 -10.09 7.13
CA ILE A 209 4.42 -10.73 5.83
C ILE A 209 3.01 -11.04 5.32
N VAL A 210 2.63 -10.41 4.22
CA VAL A 210 1.32 -10.56 3.59
C VAL A 210 1.47 -11.50 2.41
N PHE A 211 0.86 -12.67 2.49
CA PHE A 211 0.83 -13.62 1.39
C PHE A 211 -0.32 -13.30 0.44
N LEU A 212 0.02 -13.01 -0.80
CA LEU A 212 -0.91 -12.67 -1.87
C LEU A 212 -1.00 -13.83 -2.85
N LEU A 213 -2.20 -14.28 -3.18
CA LEU A 213 -2.38 -15.29 -4.22
C LEU A 213 -2.03 -14.70 -5.59
N HIS A 214 -1.23 -15.43 -6.36
CA HIS A 214 -0.92 -15.08 -7.73
C HIS A 214 -2.21 -14.97 -8.54
N LYS A 215 -2.42 -13.81 -9.16
CA LYS A 215 -3.51 -13.58 -10.12
C LYS A 215 -2.96 -13.86 -11.52
N PRO A 216 -3.57 -14.78 -12.29
CA PRO A 216 -3.15 -14.99 -13.67
C PRO A 216 -3.33 -13.70 -14.48
N VAL A 217 -2.31 -13.32 -15.22
CA VAL A 217 -2.39 -12.22 -16.16
C VAL A 217 -3.09 -12.77 -17.41
N PHE A 218 -4.36 -12.44 -17.58
CA PHE A 218 -5.04 -12.74 -18.82
C PHE A 218 -4.53 -11.76 -19.88
N ASN A 219 -3.77 -12.28 -20.84
CA ASN A 219 -3.46 -11.54 -22.06
C ASN A 219 -4.76 -11.33 -22.84
N LEU A 220 -5.47 -10.25 -22.57
CA LEU A 220 -6.63 -9.80 -23.37
C LEU A 220 -6.20 -9.22 -24.72
N ARG A 221 -4.94 -9.36 -25.10
CA ARG A 221 -4.43 -8.99 -26.44
C ARG A 221 -4.34 -10.26 -27.30
N LYS A 222 -5.44 -10.64 -27.89
CA LYS A 222 -5.50 -11.34 -29.16
C LYS A 222 -6.24 -10.46 -30.15
#